data_6f1e214b85792983091315e15ba5326b
#
_entry.id   6f1e214b85792983091315e15ba5326b
#
_cell.length_a   1.000
_cell.length_b   1.000
_cell.length_c   1.000
_cell.angle_alpha   90.00
_cell.angle_beta   90.00
_cell.angle_gamma   90.00
#
_symmetry.space_group_name_H-M   'P 1'
#
loop_
_entity.id
_entity.type
_entity.pdbx_description
1 polymer ?
#
loop_
_entity_poly.entity_id
_entity_poly.type
_entity_poly.pdbx_seq_one_letter_code
_entity_poly.pdbx_strand_id
1 'polypeptide(L)'
;MRSKDNFINRVYEPLDVSQRLVCLTDGSPATQVYNTDTGEYEPNREITPTVIYPDITAWASDNSWANKQCNSILDEMVWKVNGVDITTIASWKGKYEILQDGSMRGALKVMRNLSREERCSLTFSSVIPDYRLQTRLKVDTEELILSTFNKTEDTYGLSFGDADKILYNPLNDKLALYDYKVAHGLIAFSNDDRDACYDGNQYERTIPLHVYKGVKEINTGYSIKVFKVVSANSLVDVSSGYSEVIKVTASEVGFDLRAIDSGDYVIRVLIGNNVVAQRQISFGRTYQNYEAEVLNLTAIYNDDKQKKHKALITIDKNEVECPESVFNIQWFTKAIDVLNNATTEKLWNVGGTVVYDIDKTGVGNTINDGIHVLYDASFKGALQDATDKDGNVYTNAEGVTYMFN
;
A
#
# COMPACT_ATOMS: atom_id res chain seq x y z
N MET A 1 -43.57 -37.23 15.35
CA MET A 1 -42.68 -36.26 16.02
C MET A 1 -41.99 -35.42 14.97
N ARG A 2 -42.28 -34.13 14.89
CA ARG A 2 -41.60 -33.24 13.94
C ARG A 2 -40.30 -32.74 14.58
N SER A 3 -39.18 -32.80 13.86
CA SER A 3 -37.96 -32.16 14.28
C SER A 3 -38.13 -30.63 14.37
N LYS A 4 -37.39 -29.96 15.25
CA LYS A 4 -37.34 -28.49 15.26
C LYS A 4 -36.77 -27.99 13.92
N ASP A 5 -37.41 -26.97 13.36
CA ASP A 5 -36.86 -26.25 12.21
C ASP A 5 -35.54 -25.59 12.59
N ASN A 6 -34.46 -26.01 11.93
CA ASN A 6 -33.17 -25.37 12.05
C ASN A 6 -33.00 -24.45 10.84
N PHE A 7 -32.93 -23.17 11.11
CA PHE A 7 -32.66 -22.17 10.09
C PHE A 7 -31.14 -22.02 9.89
N ILE A 8 -30.65 -22.27 8.70
CA ILE A 8 -29.24 -22.09 8.33
C ILE A 8 -29.14 -20.79 7.57
N ASN A 9 -28.47 -19.80 8.17
CA ASN A 9 -28.17 -18.53 7.50
C ASN A 9 -27.03 -18.74 6.50
N ARG A 10 -27.17 -18.14 5.33
CA ARG A 10 -26.06 -17.97 4.41
C ARG A 10 -25.23 -16.76 4.87
N VAL A 11 -23.97 -16.98 5.10
CA VAL A 11 -23.00 -15.93 5.45
C VAL A 11 -22.19 -15.59 4.19
N TYR A 12 -21.98 -14.32 3.93
CA TYR A 12 -21.14 -13.83 2.85
C TYR A 12 -19.92 -13.13 3.41
N GLU A 13 -18.78 -13.30 2.76
CA GLU A 13 -17.57 -12.56 3.10
C GLU A 13 -17.67 -11.07 2.70
N PRO A 14 -17.09 -10.17 3.49
CA PRO A 14 -16.97 -8.75 3.14
C PRO A 14 -16.29 -8.54 1.79
N LEU A 15 -16.47 -7.34 1.24
CA LEU A 15 -15.79 -6.94 0.01
C LEU A 15 -14.43 -6.32 0.33
N ASP A 16 -13.40 -6.82 -0.35
CA ASP A 16 -12.15 -6.12 -0.53
C ASP A 16 -12.30 -5.13 -1.69
N VAL A 17 -11.79 -3.92 -1.51
CA VAL A 17 -11.91 -2.86 -2.50
C VAL A 17 -10.52 -2.28 -2.85
N SER A 18 -10.25 -2.21 -4.14
CA SER A 18 -9.15 -1.43 -4.69
C SER A 18 -9.70 -0.20 -5.39
N GLN A 19 -9.08 0.94 -5.14
CA GLN A 19 -9.55 2.24 -5.62
C GLN A 19 -8.38 3.13 -6.03
N ARG A 20 -8.46 3.74 -7.22
CA ARG A 20 -7.45 4.68 -7.68
C ARG A 20 -8.06 5.65 -8.70
N LEU A 21 -7.44 6.82 -8.86
CA LEU A 21 -7.75 7.73 -9.95
C LEU A 21 -6.80 7.50 -11.12
N VAL A 22 -7.37 7.33 -12.30
CA VAL A 22 -6.62 7.12 -13.55
C VAL A 22 -6.98 8.22 -14.52
N CYS A 23 -5.97 8.86 -15.08
CA CYS A 23 -6.18 9.79 -16.17
C CYS A 23 -6.16 9.03 -17.49
N LEU A 24 -7.28 9.13 -18.24
CA LEU A 24 -7.49 8.38 -19.49
C LEU A 24 -7.13 9.16 -20.75
N THR A 25 -6.77 10.43 -20.61
CA THR A 25 -6.39 11.27 -21.76
C THR A 25 -4.95 10.98 -22.14
N ASP A 26 -4.67 10.67 -23.41
CA ASP A 26 -3.32 10.41 -23.90
C ASP A 26 -2.41 11.62 -23.75
N GLY A 27 -1.13 11.37 -23.42
CA GLY A 27 -0.08 12.37 -23.37
C GLY A 27 -0.10 13.30 -22.16
N SER A 28 0.37 12.84 -21.00
CA SER A 28 0.55 13.62 -19.76
C SER A 28 -0.63 14.49 -19.31
N PRO A 29 -1.74 13.92 -19.06
CA PRO A 29 -3.05 14.56 -18.91
C PRO A 29 -3.27 15.27 -17.56
N ALA A 30 -2.56 14.88 -16.50
CA ALA A 30 -2.59 15.59 -15.22
C ALA A 30 -1.82 16.93 -15.28
N THR A 31 -0.94 17.07 -16.26
CA THR A 31 -0.09 18.25 -16.44
C THR A 31 -0.51 19.03 -17.69
N GLN A 32 -0.56 20.34 -17.55
CA GLN A 32 -0.87 21.30 -18.61
C GLN A 32 0.27 22.31 -18.72
N VAL A 33 0.55 22.78 -19.91
CA VAL A 33 1.53 23.83 -20.16
C VAL A 33 0.84 25.08 -20.66
N TYR A 34 1.15 26.21 -20.06
CA TYR A 34 0.71 27.55 -20.53
C TYR A 34 1.85 28.24 -21.24
N ASN A 35 1.65 28.57 -22.50
CA ASN A 35 2.59 29.37 -23.27
C ASN A 35 2.35 30.86 -22.99
N THR A 36 3.26 31.51 -22.28
CA THR A 36 3.15 32.92 -21.93
C THR A 36 3.20 33.84 -23.12
N ASP A 37 3.82 33.42 -24.24
CA ASP A 37 4.02 34.24 -25.40
C ASP A 37 2.80 34.25 -26.32
N THR A 38 2.10 33.08 -26.43
CA THR A 38 0.91 32.97 -27.28
C THR A 38 -0.40 33.04 -26.46
N GLY A 39 -0.33 32.89 -25.13
CA GLY A 39 -1.51 32.81 -24.27
C GLY A 39 -2.26 31.48 -24.37
N GLU A 40 -1.67 30.45 -24.96
CA GLU A 40 -2.29 29.16 -25.21
C GLU A 40 -1.92 28.12 -24.18
N TYR A 41 -2.84 27.16 -23.99
CA TYR A 41 -2.65 26.00 -23.11
C TYR A 41 -2.48 24.73 -23.94
N GLU A 42 -1.61 23.81 -23.47
CA GLU A 42 -1.39 22.52 -24.09
C GLU A 42 -1.32 21.41 -23.00
N PRO A 43 -2.22 20.39 -23.04
CA PRO A 43 -3.43 20.39 -23.85
C PRO A 43 -4.40 21.50 -23.41
N ASN A 44 -5.13 22.07 -24.34
CA ASN A 44 -6.20 23.01 -24.00
C ASN A 44 -7.43 22.23 -23.55
N ARG A 45 -7.67 22.17 -22.23
CA ARG A 45 -8.77 21.38 -21.63
C ARG A 45 -10.16 21.90 -21.98
N GLU A 46 -10.28 23.13 -22.43
CA GLU A 46 -11.56 23.67 -22.91
C GLU A 46 -11.93 23.12 -24.29
N ILE A 47 -10.94 22.66 -25.07
CA ILE A 47 -11.13 22.03 -26.39
C ILE A 47 -11.07 20.50 -26.26
N THR A 48 -10.05 20.01 -25.55
CA THR A 48 -9.85 18.57 -25.32
C THR A 48 -9.88 18.31 -23.81
N PRO A 49 -11.05 17.95 -23.24
CA PRO A 49 -11.21 17.74 -21.82
C PRO A 49 -10.28 16.65 -21.29
N THR A 50 -9.71 16.89 -20.13
CA THR A 50 -9.01 15.83 -19.38
C THR A 50 -10.03 14.92 -18.70
N VAL A 51 -9.95 13.62 -18.96
CA VAL A 51 -10.84 12.62 -18.39
C VAL A 51 -10.13 11.86 -17.27
N ILE A 52 -10.68 11.95 -16.06
CA ILE A 52 -10.16 11.27 -14.87
C ILE A 52 -11.20 10.23 -14.46
N TYR A 53 -10.75 9.00 -14.38
CA TYR A 53 -11.60 7.84 -14.10
C TYR A 53 -11.28 7.27 -12.70
N PRO A 54 -12.29 7.15 -11.83
CA PRO A 54 -12.14 6.43 -10.58
C PRO A 54 -12.22 4.93 -10.90
N ASP A 55 -11.07 4.27 -10.96
CA ASP A 55 -10.99 2.83 -11.18
C ASP A 55 -11.24 2.11 -9.86
N ILE A 56 -12.46 1.62 -9.67
CA ILE A 56 -12.92 0.98 -8.43
C ILE A 56 -13.27 -0.46 -8.72
N THR A 57 -12.52 -1.36 -8.12
CA THR A 57 -12.73 -2.81 -8.21
C THR A 57 -13.00 -3.39 -6.83
N ALA A 58 -13.85 -4.41 -6.78
CA ALA A 58 -14.13 -5.14 -5.56
C ALA A 58 -14.16 -6.65 -5.81
N TRP A 59 -13.84 -7.42 -4.80
CA TRP A 59 -13.92 -8.87 -4.81
C TRP A 59 -14.30 -9.38 -3.41
N ALA A 60 -14.77 -10.62 -3.35
CA ALA A 60 -14.98 -11.33 -2.12
C ALA A 60 -14.25 -12.67 -2.18
N SER A 61 -13.61 -13.09 -1.10
CA SER A 61 -12.82 -14.32 -1.04
C SER A 61 -13.66 -15.58 -1.27
N ASP A 62 -14.95 -15.54 -0.93
CA ASP A 62 -15.92 -16.61 -1.17
C ASP A 62 -16.45 -16.68 -2.62
N ASN A 63 -15.92 -15.85 -3.53
CA ASN A 63 -16.35 -15.69 -4.92
C ASN A 63 -17.86 -15.36 -5.09
N SER A 64 -18.51 -14.88 -4.04
CA SER A 64 -19.93 -14.51 -4.06
C SER A 64 -20.20 -13.16 -4.75
N TRP A 65 -19.14 -12.38 -5.05
CA TRP A 65 -19.23 -11.09 -5.73
C TRP A 65 -18.90 -11.21 -7.21
N ALA A 66 -19.87 -10.87 -8.07
CA ALA A 66 -19.74 -10.97 -9.52
C ALA A 66 -19.17 -9.72 -10.20
N ASN A 67 -19.40 -8.54 -9.60
CA ASN A 67 -19.07 -7.26 -10.23
C ASN A 67 -17.65 -6.81 -9.88
N LYS A 68 -16.64 -7.42 -10.48
CA LYS A 68 -15.24 -7.01 -10.22
C LYS A 68 -15.02 -5.52 -10.44
N GLN A 69 -15.51 -4.96 -11.56
CA GLN A 69 -15.51 -3.52 -11.80
C GLN A 69 -16.81 -2.90 -11.28
N CYS A 70 -16.70 -2.01 -10.29
CA CYS A 70 -17.86 -1.52 -9.54
C CYS A 70 -18.46 -0.22 -10.07
N ASN A 71 -17.85 0.43 -11.05
CA ASN A 71 -18.28 1.76 -11.49
C ASN A 71 -19.75 1.85 -11.89
N SER A 72 -20.30 0.81 -12.52
CA SER A 72 -21.71 0.79 -12.96
C SER A 72 -22.73 0.79 -11.81
N ILE A 73 -22.31 0.40 -10.61
CA ILE A 73 -23.20 0.26 -9.44
C ILE A 73 -22.89 1.29 -8.33
N LEU A 74 -21.96 2.22 -8.55
CA LEU A 74 -21.64 3.25 -7.57
C LEU A 74 -22.83 4.16 -7.27
N ASP A 75 -23.04 4.42 -6.00
CA ASP A 75 -23.97 5.42 -5.49
C ASP A 75 -23.22 6.59 -4.87
N GLU A 76 -23.94 7.71 -4.64
CA GLU A 76 -23.44 8.88 -3.89
C GLU A 76 -22.07 9.38 -4.38
N MET A 77 -21.93 9.47 -5.70
CA MET A 77 -20.68 9.90 -6.32
C MET A 77 -20.42 11.39 -6.09
N VAL A 78 -19.30 11.69 -5.41
CA VAL A 78 -18.90 13.07 -5.08
C VAL A 78 -17.45 13.28 -5.49
N TRP A 79 -17.22 14.27 -6.34
CA TRP A 79 -15.88 14.79 -6.63
C TRP A 79 -15.58 16.01 -5.77
N LYS A 80 -14.37 16.04 -5.24
CA LYS A 80 -13.88 17.20 -4.46
C LYS A 80 -12.65 17.80 -5.12
N VAL A 81 -12.59 19.13 -5.10
CA VAL A 81 -11.42 19.92 -5.50
C VAL A 81 -10.86 20.58 -4.25
N ASN A 82 -9.62 20.30 -3.91
CA ASN A 82 -8.98 20.80 -2.70
C ASN A 82 -9.83 20.53 -1.42
N GLY A 83 -10.45 19.35 -1.37
CA GLY A 83 -11.31 18.92 -0.26
C GLY A 83 -12.74 19.46 -0.27
N VAL A 84 -13.09 20.35 -1.20
CA VAL A 84 -14.43 20.96 -1.33
C VAL A 84 -15.21 20.31 -2.46
N ASP A 85 -16.50 20.01 -2.24
CA ASP A 85 -17.39 19.45 -3.26
C ASP A 85 -17.39 20.33 -4.51
N ILE A 86 -17.04 19.75 -5.67
CA ILE A 86 -16.91 20.45 -6.94
C ILE A 86 -18.21 21.17 -7.37
N THR A 87 -19.36 20.63 -6.98
CA THR A 87 -20.67 21.21 -7.30
C THR A 87 -20.92 22.54 -6.62
N THR A 88 -20.24 22.78 -5.50
CA THR A 88 -20.39 24.00 -4.68
C THR A 88 -19.40 25.12 -5.07
N ILE A 89 -18.41 24.80 -5.91
CA ILE A 89 -17.35 25.75 -6.28
C ILE A 89 -17.78 26.55 -7.52
N ALA A 90 -18.03 27.85 -7.31
CA ALA A 90 -18.53 28.73 -8.37
C ALA A 90 -17.62 28.78 -9.63
N SER A 91 -16.29 28.75 -9.45
CA SER A 91 -15.30 28.78 -10.56
C SER A 91 -15.29 27.51 -11.42
N TRP A 92 -15.90 26.41 -10.93
CA TRP A 92 -16.02 25.14 -11.64
C TRP A 92 -17.37 24.96 -12.34
N LYS A 93 -18.34 25.80 -12.07
CA LYS A 93 -19.69 25.68 -12.66
C LYS A 93 -19.64 25.74 -14.19
N GLY A 94 -20.13 24.68 -14.86
CA GLY A 94 -20.10 24.52 -16.30
C GLY A 94 -18.71 24.22 -16.90
N LYS A 95 -17.71 23.92 -16.05
CA LYS A 95 -16.33 23.62 -16.45
C LYS A 95 -15.93 22.17 -16.17
N TYR A 96 -16.89 21.34 -15.82
CA TYR A 96 -16.70 19.89 -15.62
C TYR A 96 -17.99 19.15 -15.99
N GLU A 97 -17.85 17.85 -16.24
CA GLU A 97 -18.95 16.91 -16.41
C GLU A 97 -18.60 15.62 -15.65
N ILE A 98 -19.55 15.12 -14.85
CA ILE A 98 -19.45 13.81 -14.21
C ILE A 98 -20.31 12.83 -15.01
N LEU A 99 -19.68 11.79 -15.57
CA LEU A 99 -20.39 10.78 -16.36
C LEU A 99 -21.26 9.92 -15.44
N GLN A 100 -22.56 9.86 -15.75
CA GLN A 100 -23.54 9.19 -14.88
C GLN A 100 -23.83 7.75 -15.29
N ASP A 101 -23.48 7.36 -16.50
CA ASP A 101 -23.88 6.09 -17.10
C ASP A 101 -22.72 5.36 -17.78
N GLY A 102 -22.94 4.05 -18.05
CA GLY A 102 -22.04 3.20 -18.81
C GLY A 102 -20.79 2.76 -18.01
N SER A 103 -19.82 2.24 -18.75
CA SER A 103 -18.55 1.75 -18.18
C SER A 103 -17.68 2.85 -17.57
N MET A 104 -17.93 4.10 -17.99
CA MET A 104 -17.21 5.30 -17.53
C MET A 104 -17.95 6.04 -16.41
N ARG A 105 -18.96 5.42 -15.81
CA ARG A 105 -19.71 6.02 -14.70
C ARG A 105 -18.77 6.47 -13.57
N GLY A 106 -18.99 7.69 -13.11
CA GLY A 106 -18.16 8.35 -12.10
C GLY A 106 -16.96 9.12 -12.67
N ALA A 107 -16.60 8.94 -13.95
CA ALA A 107 -15.51 9.70 -14.54
C ALA A 107 -15.79 11.20 -14.56
N LEU A 108 -14.76 11.99 -14.28
CA LEU A 108 -14.77 13.46 -14.32
C LEU A 108 -14.10 13.93 -15.60
N LYS A 109 -14.82 14.67 -16.43
CA LYS A 109 -14.23 15.46 -17.51
C LYS A 109 -13.92 16.85 -16.97
N VAL A 110 -12.69 17.26 -17.00
CA VAL A 110 -12.23 18.61 -16.66
C VAL A 110 -12.14 19.44 -17.92
N MET A 111 -13.00 20.46 -18.03
CA MET A 111 -13.18 21.32 -19.19
C MET A 111 -12.72 22.76 -18.90
N ARG A 112 -11.70 22.91 -18.04
CA ARG A 112 -11.10 24.22 -17.74
C ARG A 112 -9.60 24.15 -17.70
N ASN A 113 -8.96 25.18 -18.19
CA ASN A 113 -7.56 25.39 -17.99
C ASN A 113 -7.29 25.93 -16.58
N LEU A 114 -6.18 25.52 -15.97
CA LEU A 114 -5.75 25.93 -14.65
C LEU A 114 -4.59 26.93 -14.75
N SER A 115 -4.56 27.92 -13.90
CA SER A 115 -3.39 28.79 -13.79
C SER A 115 -2.24 28.08 -13.05
N ARG A 116 -1.02 28.57 -13.21
CA ARG A 116 0.15 28.01 -12.54
C ARG A 116 0.07 28.05 -11.00
N GLU A 117 -0.54 29.11 -10.49
CA GLU A 117 -0.66 29.34 -9.05
C GLU A 117 -1.84 28.56 -8.45
N GLU A 118 -2.70 27.98 -9.30
CA GLU A 118 -3.87 27.24 -8.84
C GLU A 118 -3.48 25.83 -8.48
N ARG A 119 -3.53 25.49 -7.20
CA ARG A 119 -3.48 24.11 -6.74
C ARG A 119 -4.81 23.44 -7.01
N CYS A 120 -4.80 22.34 -7.74
CA CYS A 120 -5.98 21.56 -8.02
C CYS A 120 -5.73 20.09 -7.66
N SER A 121 -6.14 19.74 -6.47
CA SER A 121 -6.14 18.39 -5.96
C SER A 121 -7.55 17.80 -6.11
N LEU A 122 -7.66 16.66 -6.74
CA LEU A 122 -8.92 15.96 -7.00
C LEU A 122 -8.99 14.69 -6.15
N THR A 123 -10.14 14.50 -5.49
CA THR A 123 -10.49 13.23 -4.83
C THR A 123 -11.90 12.83 -5.21
N PHE A 124 -12.16 11.53 -5.20
CA PHE A 124 -13.47 10.97 -5.47
C PHE A 124 -13.96 10.14 -4.31
N SER A 125 -15.21 10.30 -3.93
CA SER A 125 -15.90 9.52 -2.92
C SER A 125 -17.16 8.91 -3.51
N SER A 126 -17.46 7.68 -3.12
CA SER A 126 -18.68 7.00 -3.54
C SER A 126 -19.07 5.91 -2.55
N VAL A 127 -20.14 5.21 -2.84
CA VAL A 127 -20.63 4.07 -2.06
C VAL A 127 -20.87 2.88 -2.99
N ILE A 128 -20.36 1.72 -2.61
CA ILE A 128 -20.71 0.44 -3.24
C ILE A 128 -21.84 -0.20 -2.43
N PRO A 129 -23.04 -0.41 -3.02
CA PRO A 129 -24.10 -1.15 -2.36
C PRO A 129 -23.80 -2.65 -2.39
N ASP A 130 -23.53 -3.25 -1.25
CA ASP A 130 -23.44 -4.71 -1.14
C ASP A 130 -24.81 -5.30 -0.77
N TYR A 131 -25.53 -5.73 -1.78
CA TYR A 131 -26.86 -6.32 -1.62
C TYR A 131 -26.85 -7.68 -0.92
N ARG A 132 -25.72 -8.37 -0.88
CA ARG A 132 -25.57 -9.68 -0.21
C ARG A 132 -25.64 -9.51 1.31
N LEU A 133 -24.95 -8.49 1.83
CA LEU A 133 -24.88 -8.16 3.25
C LEU A 133 -25.87 -7.04 3.65
N GLN A 134 -26.57 -6.45 2.68
CA GLN A 134 -27.41 -5.25 2.86
C GLN A 134 -26.62 -4.10 3.51
N THR A 135 -25.35 -3.96 3.15
CA THR A 135 -24.43 -2.93 3.64
C THR A 135 -24.08 -1.95 2.53
N ARG A 136 -23.55 -0.81 2.94
CA ARG A 136 -23.10 0.26 2.04
C ARG A 136 -21.63 0.55 2.36
N LEU A 137 -20.75 0.19 1.44
CA LEU A 137 -19.31 0.35 1.64
C LEU A 137 -18.86 1.69 1.06
N LYS A 138 -18.35 2.56 1.90
CA LYS A 138 -17.79 3.83 1.48
C LYS A 138 -16.43 3.64 0.82
N VAL A 139 -16.21 4.33 -0.29
CA VAL A 139 -14.98 4.33 -1.07
C VAL A 139 -14.49 5.76 -1.18
N ASP A 140 -13.26 6.01 -0.77
CA ASP A 140 -12.57 7.31 -0.91
C ASP A 140 -11.25 7.08 -1.64
N THR A 141 -11.05 7.73 -2.79
CA THR A 141 -9.80 7.59 -3.55
C THR A 141 -8.70 8.48 -2.98
N GLU A 142 -7.47 8.15 -3.36
CA GLU A 142 -6.34 9.03 -3.15
C GLU A 142 -6.43 10.29 -4.01
N GLU A 143 -5.58 11.25 -3.69
CA GLU A 143 -5.51 12.56 -4.34
C GLU A 143 -4.80 12.46 -5.70
N LEU A 144 -5.40 13.03 -6.74
CA LEU A 144 -4.77 13.29 -8.03
C LEU A 144 -4.57 14.80 -8.20
N ILE A 145 -3.34 15.22 -8.46
CA ILE A 145 -3.01 16.64 -8.63
C ILE A 145 -2.98 17.02 -10.11
N LEU A 146 -3.80 17.99 -10.48
CA LEU A 146 -3.67 18.68 -11.76
C LEU A 146 -2.77 19.89 -11.60
N SER A 147 -1.82 20.05 -12.53
CA SER A 147 -0.84 21.14 -12.50
C SER A 147 -0.70 21.84 -13.85
N THR A 148 -0.22 23.08 -13.83
CA THR A 148 0.10 23.86 -15.02
C THR A 148 1.49 24.45 -14.89
N PHE A 149 2.29 24.37 -15.96
CA PHE A 149 3.60 25.00 -16.07
C PHE A 149 3.55 26.14 -17.08
N ASN A 150 4.25 27.23 -16.81
CA ASN A 150 4.46 28.26 -17.82
C ASN A 150 5.55 27.83 -18.80
N LYS A 151 5.30 28.02 -20.06
CA LYS A 151 6.31 27.91 -21.11
C LYS A 151 7.16 29.19 -21.07
N THR A 152 8.40 29.06 -20.60
CA THR A 152 9.50 29.88 -21.11
C THR A 152 10.45 28.90 -21.81
N GLU A 153 11.19 29.32 -22.82
CA GLU A 153 12.09 28.41 -23.56
C GLU A 153 13.09 27.69 -22.66
N ASP A 154 13.34 28.22 -21.45
CA ASP A 154 14.23 27.67 -20.44
C ASP A 154 13.52 27.05 -19.24
N THR A 155 12.20 26.91 -19.24
CA THR A 155 11.46 26.27 -18.15
C THR A 155 11.40 24.77 -18.33
N TYR A 156 11.83 24.06 -17.31
CA TYR A 156 11.73 22.60 -17.26
C TYR A 156 10.59 22.17 -16.34
N GLY A 157 9.91 21.09 -16.73
CA GLY A 157 8.85 20.47 -15.97
C GLY A 157 9.12 18.98 -15.78
N LEU A 158 8.60 18.42 -14.67
CA LEU A 158 8.60 17.00 -14.39
C LEU A 158 7.19 16.57 -14.05
N SER A 159 6.70 15.56 -14.75
CA SER A 159 5.45 14.90 -14.37
C SER A 159 5.63 13.38 -14.24
N PHE A 160 4.75 12.78 -13.47
CA PHE A 160 4.66 11.33 -13.32
C PHE A 160 3.45 10.83 -14.10
N GLY A 161 3.53 9.65 -14.67
CA GLY A 161 2.38 8.95 -15.22
C GLY A 161 1.49 8.30 -14.16
N ASP A 162 1.75 8.54 -12.87
CA ASP A 162 1.12 7.88 -11.75
C ASP A 162 0.73 8.85 -10.62
N ALA A 163 0.03 8.33 -9.60
CA ALA A 163 -0.35 9.10 -8.42
C ALA A 163 0.89 9.57 -7.62
N ASP A 164 0.76 10.72 -6.95
CA ASP A 164 1.83 11.26 -6.10
C ASP A 164 1.92 10.55 -4.74
N LYS A 165 1.00 9.63 -4.46
CA LYS A 165 0.99 8.82 -3.25
C LYS A 165 0.73 7.35 -3.59
N ILE A 166 1.57 6.48 -3.06
CA ILE A 166 1.53 5.04 -3.29
C ILE A 166 1.45 4.33 -1.96
N LEU A 167 0.52 3.39 -1.85
CA LEU A 167 0.34 2.55 -0.68
C LEU A 167 0.73 1.11 -0.99
N TYR A 168 1.44 0.48 -0.06
CA TYR A 168 1.86 -0.91 -0.11
C TYR A 168 1.16 -1.74 0.95
N ASN A 169 0.63 -2.89 0.56
CA ASN A 169 0.10 -3.88 1.49
C ASN A 169 1.07 -5.07 1.58
N PRO A 170 1.78 -5.26 2.71
CA PRO A 170 2.76 -6.33 2.87
C PRO A 170 2.18 -7.75 2.77
N LEU A 171 0.88 -7.93 2.96
CA LEU A 171 0.21 -9.22 2.79
C LEU A 171 0.17 -9.71 1.34
N ASN A 172 0.36 -8.82 0.38
CA ASN A 172 0.39 -9.15 -1.03
C ASN A 172 1.77 -9.65 -1.50
N ASP A 173 2.78 -9.63 -0.65
CA ASP A 173 4.16 -10.03 -0.99
C ASP A 173 4.32 -11.56 -1.03
N LYS A 174 4.01 -12.14 -2.18
CA LYS A 174 4.18 -13.59 -2.42
C LYS A 174 5.64 -14.03 -2.39
N LEU A 175 6.57 -13.12 -2.73
CA LEU A 175 7.99 -13.43 -2.72
C LEU A 175 8.51 -13.56 -1.30
N ALA A 176 8.10 -12.68 -0.38
CA ALA A 176 8.45 -12.79 1.03
C ALA A 176 7.95 -14.11 1.63
N LEU A 177 6.73 -14.53 1.28
CA LEU A 177 6.18 -15.83 1.68
C LEU A 177 6.99 -17.00 1.11
N TYR A 178 7.36 -16.94 -0.18
CA TYR A 178 8.18 -17.95 -0.83
C TYR A 178 9.56 -18.07 -0.14
N ASP A 179 10.26 -16.97 -0.01
CA ASP A 179 11.60 -16.92 0.58
C ASP A 179 11.57 -17.40 2.05
N TYR A 180 10.50 -17.07 2.80
CA TYR A 180 10.28 -17.61 4.15
C TYR A 180 10.16 -19.15 4.14
N LYS A 181 9.33 -19.70 3.25
CA LYS A 181 9.15 -21.16 3.13
C LYS A 181 10.43 -21.90 2.79
N VAL A 182 11.24 -21.36 1.89
CA VAL A 182 12.54 -21.92 1.53
C VAL A 182 13.51 -21.87 2.71
N ALA A 183 13.62 -20.71 3.38
CA ALA A 183 14.53 -20.52 4.51
C ALA A 183 14.21 -21.46 5.69
N HIS A 184 12.95 -21.86 5.84
CA HIS A 184 12.50 -22.79 6.89
C HIS A 184 12.35 -24.24 6.43
N GLY A 185 12.81 -24.56 5.20
CA GLY A 185 12.78 -25.94 4.66
C GLY A 185 11.37 -26.48 4.42
N LEU A 186 10.37 -25.62 4.29
CA LEU A 186 8.99 -26.01 3.99
C LEU A 186 8.80 -26.38 2.52
N ILE A 187 9.59 -25.77 1.64
CA ILE A 187 9.69 -26.08 0.21
C ILE A 187 11.15 -26.07 -0.21
N ALA A 188 11.45 -26.77 -1.32
CA ALA A 188 12.77 -26.69 -1.95
C ALA A 188 12.88 -25.39 -2.75
N PHE A 189 14.09 -24.82 -2.84
CA PHE A 189 14.33 -23.66 -3.68
C PHE A 189 14.22 -24.03 -5.16
N SER A 190 13.55 -23.20 -5.93
CA SER A 190 13.42 -23.28 -7.40
C SER A 190 13.42 -21.86 -7.95
N ASN A 191 14.26 -21.58 -8.95
CA ASN A 191 14.26 -20.27 -9.61
C ASN A 191 12.93 -20.00 -10.31
N ASP A 192 12.39 -21.00 -11.03
CA ASP A 192 11.14 -20.85 -11.78
C ASP A 192 9.96 -20.53 -10.84
N ASP A 193 9.87 -21.19 -9.68
CA ASP A 193 8.82 -20.96 -8.71
C ASP A 193 8.99 -19.59 -8.03
N ARG A 194 10.23 -19.17 -7.77
CA ARG A 194 10.53 -17.85 -7.21
C ARG A 194 10.17 -16.74 -8.18
N ASP A 195 10.53 -16.92 -9.45
CA ASP A 195 10.19 -15.98 -10.52
C ASP A 195 8.68 -15.91 -10.78
N ALA A 196 7.96 -17.03 -10.60
CA ALA A 196 6.49 -17.04 -10.65
C ALA A 196 5.83 -16.31 -9.47
N CYS A 197 6.50 -16.21 -8.31
CA CYS A 197 6.05 -15.39 -7.19
C CYS A 197 6.39 -13.91 -7.39
N TYR A 198 7.31 -13.60 -8.31
CA TYR A 198 7.71 -12.25 -8.62
C TYR A 198 6.61 -11.56 -9.43
N ASP A 199 5.79 -10.79 -8.76
CA ASP A 199 4.90 -9.85 -9.39
C ASP A 199 5.42 -8.44 -9.10
N GLY A 200 6.21 -7.89 -10.01
CA GLY A 200 6.82 -6.57 -9.88
C GLY A 200 5.81 -5.46 -9.56
N ASN A 201 4.52 -5.68 -9.87
CA ASN A 201 3.46 -4.73 -9.53
C ASN A 201 3.02 -4.79 -8.06
N GLN A 202 3.41 -5.83 -7.30
CA GLN A 202 2.99 -5.98 -5.90
C GLN A 202 3.94 -5.27 -4.93
N TYR A 203 5.23 -5.33 -5.15
CA TYR A 203 6.23 -4.77 -4.24
C TYR A 203 7.26 -3.85 -4.90
N GLU A 204 7.40 -3.90 -6.23
CA GLU A 204 8.16 -2.91 -6.97
C GLU A 204 7.23 -1.93 -7.65
N ARG A 205 7.54 -0.66 -7.56
CA ARG A 205 6.78 0.38 -8.24
C ARG A 205 7.69 1.17 -9.16
N THR A 206 7.46 1.04 -10.45
CA THR A 206 8.11 1.88 -11.45
C THR A 206 7.25 3.11 -11.74
N ILE A 207 7.83 4.28 -11.56
CA ILE A 207 7.22 5.57 -11.81
C ILE A 207 7.73 6.08 -13.14
N PRO A 208 6.90 6.15 -14.18
CA PRO A 208 7.29 6.76 -15.45
C PRO A 208 7.47 8.28 -15.28
N LEU A 209 8.54 8.79 -15.83
CA LEU A 209 8.90 10.20 -15.76
C LEU A 209 8.77 10.86 -17.15
N HIS A 210 8.09 11.98 -17.15
CA HIS A 210 7.99 12.84 -18.33
C HIS A 210 8.65 14.19 -18.04
N VAL A 211 9.75 14.46 -18.72
CA VAL A 211 10.52 15.70 -18.55
C VAL A 211 10.24 16.61 -19.74
N TYR A 212 9.88 17.84 -19.45
CA TYR A 212 9.53 18.83 -20.47
C TYR A 212 10.54 19.98 -20.45
N LYS A 213 10.90 20.47 -21.64
CA LYS A 213 11.53 21.78 -21.84
C LYS A 213 10.55 22.67 -22.59
N GLY A 214 9.97 23.62 -21.90
CA GLY A 214 8.80 24.34 -22.40
C GLY A 214 7.62 23.39 -22.58
N VAL A 215 7.08 23.27 -23.78
CA VAL A 215 6.00 22.34 -24.16
C VAL A 215 6.50 21.01 -24.71
N LYS A 216 7.77 20.90 -24.99
CA LYS A 216 8.32 19.71 -25.65
C LYS A 216 8.83 18.73 -24.61
N GLU A 217 8.33 17.49 -24.65
CA GLU A 217 8.91 16.38 -23.91
C GLU A 217 10.33 16.10 -24.44
N ILE A 218 11.26 15.93 -23.52
CA ILE A 218 12.65 15.64 -23.82
C ILE A 218 13.07 14.35 -23.12
N ASN A 219 13.89 13.55 -23.80
CA ASN A 219 14.36 12.24 -23.29
C ASN A 219 15.88 12.21 -23.06
N THR A 220 16.57 13.30 -23.32
CA THR A 220 18.03 13.41 -23.20
C THR A 220 18.44 14.82 -22.76
N GLY A 221 19.71 14.95 -22.35
CA GLY A 221 20.29 16.24 -21.96
C GLY A 221 20.09 16.62 -20.49
N TYR A 222 19.60 15.69 -19.69
CA TYR A 222 19.42 15.85 -18.24
C TYR A 222 19.77 14.55 -17.50
N SER A 223 19.87 14.63 -16.19
CA SER A 223 19.98 13.49 -15.29
C SER A 223 18.88 13.54 -14.24
N ILE A 224 18.53 12.35 -13.73
CA ILE A 224 17.54 12.19 -12.65
C ILE A 224 18.28 11.83 -11.37
N LYS A 225 17.84 12.42 -10.26
CA LYS A 225 18.23 12.05 -8.91
C LYS A 225 17.03 11.93 -7.99
N VAL A 226 17.10 10.98 -7.08
CA VAL A 226 16.07 10.70 -6.08
C VAL A 226 16.60 11.05 -4.71
N PHE A 227 15.83 11.80 -3.96
CA PHE A 227 16.18 12.21 -2.61
C PHE A 227 15.09 11.77 -1.63
N LYS A 228 15.47 11.15 -0.54
CA LYS A 228 14.57 10.89 0.60
C LYS A 228 14.46 12.14 1.46
N VAL A 229 13.25 12.52 1.84
CA VAL A 229 12.99 13.61 2.78
C VAL A 229 13.14 13.07 4.19
N VAL A 230 14.19 13.47 4.88
CA VAL A 230 14.43 13.06 6.28
C VAL A 230 13.79 14.06 7.26
N SER A 231 13.78 15.33 6.88
CA SER A 231 13.10 16.40 7.60
C SER A 231 12.79 17.55 6.66
N ALA A 232 12.07 18.56 7.12
CA ALA A 232 11.65 19.73 6.30
C ALA A 232 12.80 20.38 5.51
N ASN A 233 14.03 20.31 6.00
CA ASN A 233 15.19 20.91 5.37
C ASN A 233 16.34 19.93 5.09
N SER A 234 16.10 18.62 5.19
CA SER A 234 17.14 17.61 5.01
C SER A 234 16.70 16.57 3.98
N LEU A 235 17.49 16.47 2.91
CA LEU A 235 17.33 15.52 1.83
C LEU A 235 18.58 14.63 1.76
N VAL A 236 18.39 13.34 1.63
CA VAL A 236 19.47 12.37 1.40
C VAL A 236 19.34 11.83 -0.01
N ASP A 237 20.43 11.89 -0.78
CA ASP A 237 20.51 11.31 -2.12
C ASP A 237 20.47 9.77 -2.02
N VAL A 238 19.39 9.17 -2.50
CA VAL A 238 19.15 7.71 -2.49
C VAL A 238 19.13 7.14 -3.91
N SER A 239 19.64 7.87 -4.89
CA SER A 239 19.65 7.45 -6.30
C SER A 239 20.43 6.17 -6.56
N SER A 240 21.32 5.77 -5.66
CA SER A 240 22.10 4.53 -5.73
C SER A 240 22.59 4.10 -4.35
N GLY A 241 22.81 2.81 -4.17
CA GLY A 241 23.33 2.25 -2.93
C GLY A 241 22.30 2.12 -1.79
N TYR A 242 21.02 2.29 -2.07
CA TYR A 242 19.91 2.10 -1.13
C TYR A 242 18.91 1.11 -1.71
N SER A 243 18.37 0.22 -0.89
CA SER A 243 17.39 -0.79 -1.30
C SER A 243 16.05 -0.21 -1.72
N GLU A 244 15.71 0.97 -1.19
CA GLU A 244 14.45 1.64 -1.48
C GLU A 244 14.32 2.07 -2.95
N VAL A 245 15.46 2.33 -3.63
CA VAL A 245 15.49 2.79 -5.03
C VAL A 245 16.27 1.77 -5.86
N ILE A 246 15.55 0.97 -6.62
CA ILE A 246 16.10 -0.14 -7.40
C ILE A 246 16.56 0.27 -8.81
N LYS A 247 16.03 1.39 -9.31
CA LYS A 247 16.32 1.85 -10.67
C LYS A 247 16.15 3.36 -10.78
N VAL A 248 17.11 4.04 -11.40
CA VAL A 248 16.98 5.44 -11.80
C VAL A 248 17.46 5.58 -13.23
N THR A 249 16.56 5.98 -14.11
CA THR A 249 16.86 6.26 -15.53
C THR A 249 16.31 7.63 -15.92
N ALA A 250 16.53 8.03 -17.15
CA ALA A 250 15.97 9.30 -17.66
C ALA A 250 14.44 9.27 -17.75
N SER A 251 13.83 8.09 -17.97
CA SER A 251 12.40 7.93 -18.22
C SER A 251 11.62 7.29 -17.07
N GLU A 252 12.29 6.77 -16.05
CA GLU A 252 11.60 6.09 -14.95
C GLU A 252 12.45 5.98 -13.69
N VAL A 253 11.77 5.89 -12.55
CA VAL A 253 12.36 5.55 -11.25
C VAL A 253 11.61 4.35 -10.68
N GLY A 254 12.36 3.33 -10.27
CA GLY A 254 11.83 2.13 -9.61
C GLY A 254 12.07 2.18 -8.10
N PHE A 255 11.05 1.86 -7.33
CA PHE A 255 11.10 1.76 -5.86
C PHE A 255 10.79 0.33 -5.41
N ASP A 256 11.50 -0.15 -4.38
CA ASP A 256 11.13 -1.36 -3.64
C ASP A 256 10.26 -0.98 -2.43
N LEU A 257 8.98 -1.26 -2.52
CA LEU A 257 8.00 -0.92 -1.49
C LEU A 257 8.23 -1.69 -0.18
N ARG A 258 8.94 -2.81 -0.22
CA ARG A 258 9.30 -3.58 0.98
C ARG A 258 10.30 -2.85 1.84
N ALA A 259 11.18 -2.07 1.22
CA ALA A 259 12.19 -1.26 1.90
C ALA A 259 11.65 0.09 2.42
N ILE A 260 10.40 0.43 2.09
CA ILE A 260 9.78 1.70 2.48
C ILE A 260 8.67 1.43 3.49
N ASP A 261 8.78 1.99 4.69
CA ASP A 261 7.71 1.95 5.69
C ASP A 261 6.72 3.09 5.44
N SER A 262 7.22 4.31 5.48
CA SER A 262 6.52 5.53 5.06
C SER A 262 7.56 6.61 4.76
N GLY A 263 7.30 7.46 3.80
CA GLY A 263 8.22 8.55 3.52
C GLY A 263 7.90 9.31 2.24
N ASP A 264 8.49 10.47 2.19
CA ASP A 264 8.43 11.35 1.04
C ASP A 264 9.75 11.33 0.29
N TYR A 265 9.66 11.30 -1.02
CA TYR A 265 10.81 11.33 -1.92
C TYR A 265 10.66 12.48 -2.90
N VAL A 266 11.76 13.14 -3.19
CA VAL A 266 11.82 14.21 -4.19
C VAL A 266 12.63 13.73 -5.37
N ILE A 267 12.00 13.64 -6.53
CA ILE A 267 12.68 13.34 -7.79
C ILE A 267 13.07 14.67 -8.43
N ARG A 268 14.36 14.81 -8.74
CA ARG A 268 14.95 16.01 -9.34
C ARG A 268 15.48 15.76 -10.73
N VAL A 269 15.20 16.69 -11.60
CA VAL A 269 15.81 16.79 -12.95
C VAL A 269 16.95 17.77 -12.86
N LEU A 270 18.14 17.34 -13.30
CA LEU A 270 19.35 18.16 -13.28
C LEU A 270 19.91 18.34 -14.69
N ILE A 271 20.39 19.54 -14.97
CA ILE A 271 21.25 19.84 -16.12
C ILE A 271 22.61 20.24 -15.56
N GLY A 272 23.61 19.40 -15.79
CA GLY A 272 24.85 19.47 -15.03
C GLY A 272 24.59 19.33 -13.54
N ASN A 273 24.91 20.32 -12.73
CA ASN A 273 24.68 20.34 -11.29
C ASN A 273 23.44 21.17 -10.86
N ASN A 274 22.73 21.77 -11.82
CA ASN A 274 21.62 22.66 -11.53
C ASN A 274 20.30 21.88 -11.53
N VAL A 275 19.52 21.99 -10.46
CA VAL A 275 18.16 21.46 -10.40
C VAL A 275 17.24 22.36 -11.23
N VAL A 276 16.66 21.81 -12.30
CA VAL A 276 15.78 22.55 -13.23
C VAL A 276 14.30 22.22 -13.03
N ALA A 277 13.99 21.03 -12.51
CA ALA A 277 12.64 20.66 -12.10
C ALA A 277 12.71 19.67 -10.95
N GLN A 278 11.66 19.61 -10.14
CA GLN A 278 11.51 18.60 -9.10
C GLN A 278 10.05 18.30 -8.83
N ARG A 279 9.77 17.06 -8.36
CA ARG A 279 8.45 16.66 -7.91
C ARG A 279 8.58 15.70 -6.74
N GLN A 280 7.62 15.76 -5.80
CA GLN A 280 7.55 14.90 -4.63
C GLN A 280 6.58 13.75 -4.88
N ILE A 281 6.93 12.59 -4.34
CA ILE A 281 6.08 11.40 -4.27
C ILE A 281 6.12 10.87 -2.85
N SER A 282 4.99 10.38 -2.37
CA SER A 282 4.83 9.87 -1.00
C SER A 282 4.51 8.39 -1.01
N PHE A 283 5.08 7.65 -0.09
CA PHE A 283 4.82 6.23 0.12
C PHE A 283 4.31 5.98 1.53
N GLY A 284 3.50 4.95 1.68
CA GLY A 284 3.04 4.47 2.97
C GLY A 284 2.65 3.00 2.92
N ARG A 285 2.39 2.41 4.08
CA ARG A 285 1.88 1.06 4.21
C ARG A 285 0.45 1.06 4.66
N THR A 286 -0.32 0.10 4.17
CA THR A 286 -1.67 -0.20 4.65
C THR A 286 -1.62 -1.50 5.43
N TYR A 287 -2.22 -1.49 6.62
CA TYR A 287 -2.34 -2.67 7.47
C TYR A 287 -3.81 -3.00 7.64
N GLN A 288 -4.16 -4.27 7.38
CA GLN A 288 -5.51 -4.76 7.57
C GLN A 288 -5.73 -5.17 9.03
N ASN A 289 -6.99 -5.14 9.49
CA ASN A 289 -7.34 -5.71 10.77
C ASN A 289 -7.18 -7.23 10.72
N TYR A 290 -6.71 -7.82 11.81
CA TYR A 290 -6.55 -9.25 11.95
C TYR A 290 -7.08 -9.74 13.28
N GLU A 291 -7.44 -11.03 13.31
CA GLU A 291 -7.81 -11.74 14.51
C GLU A 291 -6.68 -12.74 14.86
N ALA A 292 -6.43 -12.91 16.13
CA ALA A 292 -5.35 -13.75 16.63
C ALA A 292 -5.89 -14.80 17.62
N GLU A 293 -5.63 -16.06 17.34
CA GLU A 293 -6.06 -17.18 18.17
C GLU A 293 -4.91 -18.16 18.44
N VAL A 294 -4.97 -18.82 19.59
CA VAL A 294 -4.04 -19.89 19.94
C VAL A 294 -4.64 -21.24 19.60
N LEU A 295 -3.99 -21.99 18.72
CA LEU A 295 -4.40 -23.34 18.37
C LEU A 295 -3.73 -24.39 19.28
N ASN A 296 -4.35 -25.58 19.31
CA ASN A 296 -3.88 -26.75 20.03
C ASN A 296 -3.89 -26.58 21.57
N LEU A 297 -4.85 -25.80 22.08
CA LEU A 297 -5.09 -25.71 23.51
C LEU A 297 -5.61 -27.07 24.03
N THR A 298 -4.83 -27.72 24.87
CA THR A 298 -5.17 -29.02 25.50
C THR A 298 -4.97 -28.96 27.01
N ALA A 299 -5.73 -29.76 27.75
CA ALA A 299 -5.54 -29.88 29.20
C ALA A 299 -4.07 -30.25 29.54
N ILE A 300 -3.63 -29.82 30.71
CA ILE A 300 -2.32 -30.20 31.29
C ILE A 300 -2.58 -31.43 32.17
N TYR A 301 -1.87 -32.51 31.88
CA TYR A 301 -1.90 -33.74 32.71
C TYR A 301 -0.63 -33.77 33.60
N ASN A 302 -0.69 -34.53 34.70
CA ASN A 302 0.40 -34.58 35.71
C ASN A 302 1.72 -35.08 35.17
N ASP A 303 1.72 -35.81 34.07
CA ASP A 303 2.92 -36.33 33.40
C ASP A 303 3.42 -35.46 32.23
N ASP A 304 2.68 -34.44 31.90
CA ASP A 304 3.06 -33.48 30.84
C ASP A 304 4.28 -32.65 31.30
N LYS A 305 5.35 -32.66 30.52
CA LYS A 305 6.52 -31.82 30.77
C LYS A 305 6.53 -30.56 29.91
N GLN A 306 5.97 -30.68 28.72
CA GLN A 306 5.96 -29.60 27.72
C GLN A 306 4.61 -29.50 27.03
N LYS A 307 4.27 -28.30 26.60
CA LYS A 307 3.13 -28.03 25.71
C LYS A 307 3.61 -27.31 24.47
N LYS A 308 2.91 -27.57 23.35
CA LYS A 308 3.15 -26.95 22.06
C LYS A 308 1.86 -26.32 21.53
N HIS A 309 1.95 -25.03 21.14
CA HIS A 309 0.84 -24.32 20.54
C HIS A 309 1.28 -23.68 19.23
N LYS A 310 0.29 -23.36 18.39
CA LYS A 310 0.47 -22.66 17.10
C LYS A 310 -0.35 -21.37 17.12
N ALA A 311 0.23 -20.30 16.60
CA ALA A 311 -0.50 -19.07 16.31
C ALA A 311 -1.40 -19.28 15.08
N LEU A 312 -2.64 -18.86 15.17
CA LEU A 312 -3.56 -18.68 14.05
C LEU A 312 -3.83 -17.20 13.92
N ILE A 313 -3.44 -16.63 12.79
CA ILE A 313 -3.79 -15.25 12.44
C ILE A 313 -4.71 -15.34 11.24
N THR A 314 -5.86 -14.68 11.33
CA THR A 314 -6.84 -14.60 10.24
C THR A 314 -7.11 -13.16 9.87
N ILE A 315 -7.27 -12.93 8.58
CA ILE A 315 -7.69 -11.65 7.99
C ILE A 315 -8.92 -11.95 7.16
N ASP A 316 -10.01 -11.26 7.44
CA ASP A 316 -11.31 -11.50 6.80
C ASP A 316 -11.70 -13.00 6.83
N LYS A 317 -11.47 -13.66 7.98
CA LYS A 317 -11.68 -15.09 8.25
C LYS A 317 -10.79 -16.06 7.44
N ASN A 318 -9.88 -15.57 6.65
CA ASN A 318 -8.90 -16.39 5.94
C ASN A 318 -7.63 -16.54 6.77
N GLU A 319 -7.14 -17.76 6.93
CA GLU A 319 -5.88 -18.03 7.62
C GLU A 319 -4.72 -17.41 6.82
N VAL A 320 -3.88 -16.63 7.50
CA VAL A 320 -2.63 -16.13 6.94
C VAL A 320 -1.62 -17.28 6.91
N GLU A 321 -1.24 -17.70 5.71
CA GLU A 321 -0.24 -18.75 5.53
C GLU A 321 1.14 -18.28 5.99
N CYS A 322 1.81 -19.06 6.84
CA CYS A 322 3.10 -18.72 7.44
C CYS A 322 3.12 -17.28 7.98
N PRO A 323 2.33 -16.98 9.02
CA PRO A 323 2.16 -15.60 9.49
C PRO A 323 3.47 -14.93 9.88
N GLU A 324 4.51 -15.70 10.22
CA GLU A 324 5.86 -15.21 10.51
C GLU A 324 6.54 -14.56 9.29
N SER A 325 6.04 -14.77 8.09
CA SER A 325 6.57 -14.07 6.90
C SER A 325 6.25 -12.57 6.94
N VAL A 326 5.13 -12.18 7.58
CA VAL A 326 4.63 -10.80 7.62
C VAL A 326 4.39 -10.25 9.02
N PHE A 327 4.38 -11.11 10.06
CA PHE A 327 4.18 -10.71 11.45
C PHE A 327 5.39 -11.03 12.32
N ASN A 328 5.65 -10.13 13.27
CA ASN A 328 6.47 -10.42 14.45
C ASN A 328 5.53 -11.05 15.49
N ILE A 329 5.78 -12.28 15.89
CA ILE A 329 4.97 -13.04 16.85
C ILE A 329 5.79 -13.33 18.08
N GLN A 330 5.33 -12.90 19.26
CA GLN A 330 5.97 -13.12 20.55
C GLN A 330 5.02 -13.89 21.47
N TRP A 331 5.50 -15.00 22.03
CA TRP A 331 4.70 -15.86 22.88
C TRP A 331 4.95 -15.62 24.34
N PHE A 332 3.84 -15.62 25.09
CA PHE A 332 3.85 -15.46 26.53
C PHE A 332 3.03 -16.54 27.20
N THR A 333 3.42 -16.90 28.44
CA THR A 333 2.57 -17.65 29.35
C THR A 333 2.32 -16.83 30.61
N LYS A 334 1.13 -17.00 31.18
CA LYS A 334 0.71 -16.37 32.40
C LYS A 334 0.15 -17.44 33.33
N ALA A 335 0.89 -17.75 34.38
CA ALA A 335 0.42 -18.73 35.36
C ALA A 335 -0.69 -18.13 36.22
N ILE A 336 -1.74 -18.90 36.46
CA ILE A 336 -2.81 -18.53 37.36
C ILE A 336 -2.73 -19.46 38.57
N ASP A 337 -2.55 -18.83 39.72
CA ASP A 337 -2.81 -19.45 41.01
C ASP A 337 -4.20 -19.03 41.48
N VAL A 338 -5.13 -19.96 41.44
CA VAL A 338 -6.54 -19.70 41.81
C VAL A 338 -6.65 -19.23 43.28
N LEU A 339 -5.70 -19.56 44.13
CA LEU A 339 -5.72 -19.15 45.54
C LEU A 339 -5.18 -17.75 45.76
N ASN A 340 -4.19 -17.32 44.97
CA ASN A 340 -3.48 -16.06 45.16
C ASN A 340 -3.78 -15.01 44.10
N ASN A 341 -4.46 -15.34 42.98
CA ASN A 341 -4.65 -14.48 41.81
C ASN A 341 -3.33 -13.87 41.28
N ALA A 342 -2.19 -14.43 41.68
CA ALA A 342 -0.90 -13.98 41.23
C ALA A 342 -0.66 -14.44 39.79
N THR A 343 -0.43 -13.48 38.91
CA THR A 343 -0.17 -13.79 37.51
C THR A 343 1.19 -13.21 37.14
N THR A 344 2.10 -14.09 36.71
CA THR A 344 3.40 -13.69 36.20
C THR A 344 3.44 -13.96 34.71
N GLU A 345 3.65 -12.90 33.93
CA GLU A 345 3.80 -13.01 32.48
C GLU A 345 5.24 -13.34 32.16
N LYS A 346 5.45 -14.33 31.31
CA LYS A 346 6.77 -14.78 30.90
C LYS A 346 6.85 -14.91 29.40
N LEU A 347 7.79 -14.19 28.79
CA LEU A 347 8.15 -14.34 27.39
C LEU A 347 8.93 -15.66 27.18
N TRP A 348 8.54 -16.42 26.15
CA TRP A 348 9.16 -17.71 25.81
C TRP A 348 10.02 -17.62 24.56
N ASN A 349 9.39 -17.40 23.39
CA ASN A 349 10.10 -17.31 22.13
C ASN A 349 9.33 -16.45 21.13
N VAL A 350 9.88 -16.31 19.94
CA VAL A 350 9.27 -15.66 18.78
C VAL A 350 9.00 -16.69 17.69
N GLY A 351 7.97 -16.46 16.89
CA GLY A 351 7.60 -17.31 15.75
C GLY A 351 6.17 -17.88 15.85
N GLY A 352 5.73 -18.58 14.82
CA GLY A 352 4.36 -19.09 14.71
C GLY A 352 4.03 -20.25 15.64
N THR A 353 5.02 -20.85 16.30
CA THR A 353 4.83 -21.91 17.28
C THR A 353 5.63 -21.68 18.55
N VAL A 354 5.08 -22.11 19.66
CA VAL A 354 5.77 -22.12 20.95
C VAL A 354 5.83 -23.53 21.50
N VAL A 355 6.96 -23.87 22.09
CA VAL A 355 7.12 -25.04 22.98
C VAL A 355 7.65 -24.51 24.31
N TYR A 356 6.96 -24.81 25.40
CA TYR A 356 7.38 -24.36 26.72
C TYR A 356 7.35 -25.49 27.76
N ASP A 357 8.25 -25.40 28.72
CA ASP A 357 8.32 -26.34 29.85
C ASP A 357 7.28 -25.92 30.91
N ILE A 358 6.40 -26.82 31.31
CA ILE A 358 5.33 -26.54 32.26
C ILE A 358 5.92 -26.12 33.60
N ASP A 359 6.97 -26.84 34.08
CA ASP A 359 7.63 -26.55 35.35
C ASP A 359 8.21 -25.13 35.42
N LYS A 360 8.51 -24.54 34.30
CA LYS A 360 9.09 -23.18 34.21
C LYS A 360 8.05 -22.07 34.09
N THR A 361 6.79 -22.40 34.00
CA THR A 361 5.72 -21.39 33.85
C THR A 361 5.30 -20.75 35.17
N GLY A 362 5.66 -21.39 36.29
CA GLY A 362 5.21 -20.99 37.63
C GLY A 362 3.82 -21.53 38.00
N VAL A 363 3.27 -22.45 37.18
CA VAL A 363 2.04 -23.15 37.55
C VAL A 363 2.31 -24.07 38.74
N GLY A 364 1.42 -24.07 39.73
CA GLY A 364 1.53 -24.94 40.91
C GLY A 364 1.04 -26.35 40.61
N ASN A 365 1.09 -27.19 41.62
CA ASN A 365 0.62 -28.60 41.58
C ASN A 365 -0.79 -28.78 42.16
N THR A 366 -1.59 -27.73 42.20
CA THR A 366 -2.95 -27.80 42.73
C THR A 366 -3.96 -28.04 41.62
N ILE A 367 -5.11 -28.66 41.97
CA ILE A 367 -6.13 -29.09 41.01
C ILE A 367 -6.74 -27.91 40.18
N ASN A 368 -6.59 -26.70 40.68
CA ASN A 368 -7.19 -25.51 40.08
C ASN A 368 -6.18 -24.54 39.43
N ASP A 369 -4.93 -24.93 39.38
CA ASP A 369 -3.89 -24.10 38.74
C ASP A 369 -3.95 -24.26 37.23
N GLY A 370 -3.65 -23.17 36.51
CA GLY A 370 -3.70 -23.15 35.08
C GLY A 370 -2.67 -22.21 34.46
N ILE A 371 -2.54 -22.30 33.15
CA ILE A 371 -1.68 -21.45 32.37
C ILE A 371 -2.51 -20.80 31.27
N HIS A 372 -2.51 -19.48 31.24
CA HIS A 372 -2.89 -18.76 30.04
C HIS A 372 -1.73 -18.75 29.08
N VAL A 373 -1.99 -19.10 27.84
CA VAL A 373 -1.05 -18.99 26.73
C VAL A 373 -1.57 -17.92 25.79
N LEU A 374 -0.74 -16.95 25.48
CA LEU A 374 -1.09 -15.85 24.59
C LEU A 374 0.11 -15.50 23.72
N TYR A 375 -0.13 -14.82 22.65
CA TYR A 375 0.91 -14.21 21.84
C TYR A 375 0.49 -12.81 21.41
N ASP A 376 1.49 -11.94 21.26
CA ASP A 376 1.36 -10.66 20.60
C ASP A 376 1.83 -10.81 19.16
N ALA A 377 1.06 -10.29 18.23
CA ALA A 377 1.42 -10.21 16.83
C ALA A 377 1.39 -8.75 16.36
N SER A 378 2.40 -8.35 15.64
CA SER A 378 2.46 -7.04 14.97
C SER A 378 3.02 -7.21 13.58
N PHE A 379 2.53 -6.41 12.62
CA PHE A 379 3.12 -6.43 11.28
C PHE A 379 4.61 -6.08 11.34
N LYS A 380 5.40 -6.78 10.55
CA LYS A 380 6.80 -6.43 10.33
C LYS A 380 6.88 -5.07 9.65
N GLY A 381 7.86 -4.27 10.04
CA GLY A 381 8.19 -3.01 9.38
C GLY A 381 8.80 -3.20 8.00
N ALA A 382 9.29 -2.11 7.42
CA ALA A 382 10.05 -2.15 6.19
C ALA A 382 11.38 -2.92 6.38
N LEU A 383 11.83 -3.58 5.33
CA LEU A 383 13.18 -4.12 5.27
C LEU A 383 14.17 -2.97 5.40
N GLN A 384 15.18 -3.15 6.23
CA GLN A 384 16.19 -2.12 6.46
C GLN A 384 17.50 -2.52 5.79
N ASP A 385 18.22 -1.55 5.27
CA ASP A 385 19.56 -1.77 4.77
C ASP A 385 20.47 -2.17 5.90
N ALA A 386 21.26 -3.24 5.71
CA ALA A 386 22.29 -3.61 6.64
C ALA A 386 23.38 -2.53 6.65
N THR A 387 23.62 -1.91 7.79
CA THR A 387 24.62 -0.85 7.92
C THR A 387 25.72 -1.23 8.92
N ASP A 388 26.93 -0.69 8.70
CA ASP A 388 27.99 -0.77 9.68
C ASP A 388 27.74 0.22 10.85
N LYS A 389 28.64 0.23 11.84
CA LYS A 389 28.58 1.14 12.99
C LYS A 389 28.66 2.63 12.62
N ASP A 390 29.14 2.95 11.43
CA ASP A 390 29.31 4.31 10.93
C ASP A 390 28.16 4.71 9.99
N GLY A 391 27.16 3.80 9.77
CA GLY A 391 25.98 4.02 8.95
C GLY A 391 26.18 3.76 7.45
N ASN A 392 27.30 3.16 7.04
CA ASN A 392 27.52 2.80 5.64
C ASN A 392 26.78 1.50 5.32
N VAL A 393 26.09 1.48 4.18
CA VAL A 393 25.29 0.34 3.73
C VAL A 393 26.20 -0.78 3.22
N TYR A 394 25.94 -2.03 3.67
CA TYR A 394 26.60 -3.20 3.14
C TYR A 394 26.03 -3.59 1.78
N THR A 395 26.91 -3.71 0.78
CA THR A 395 26.56 -4.22 -0.55
C THR A 395 27.41 -5.43 -0.91
N ASN A 396 26.89 -6.32 -1.76
CA ASN A 396 27.70 -7.38 -2.36
C ASN A 396 28.58 -6.86 -3.49
N ALA A 397 29.36 -7.73 -4.11
CA ALA A 397 30.27 -7.38 -5.21
C ALA A 397 29.56 -6.81 -6.46
N GLU A 398 28.30 -7.14 -6.64
CA GLU A 398 27.41 -6.68 -7.70
C GLU A 398 26.69 -5.36 -7.35
N GLY A 399 26.93 -4.78 -6.16
CA GLY A 399 26.30 -3.55 -5.70
C GLY A 399 24.88 -3.72 -5.13
N VAL A 400 24.45 -4.96 -4.87
CA VAL A 400 23.14 -5.24 -4.25
C VAL A 400 23.25 -5.07 -2.74
N THR A 401 22.35 -4.29 -2.17
CA THR A 401 22.28 -3.99 -0.75
C THR A 401 21.76 -5.19 0.04
N TYR A 402 22.40 -5.49 1.17
CA TYR A 402 21.86 -6.45 2.14
C TYR A 402 20.77 -5.77 2.97
N MET A 403 19.62 -6.44 3.10
CA MET A 403 18.50 -6.00 3.92
C MET A 403 18.22 -6.98 5.05
N PHE A 404 17.68 -6.49 6.16
CA PHE A 404 17.20 -7.31 7.26
C PHE A 404 15.88 -6.75 7.82
N ASN A 405 15.17 -7.62 8.52
CA ASN A 405 13.95 -7.30 9.28
C ASN A 405 14.25 -7.30 10.78
#